data_743887625853a62c23cbb8bb98f935f6
#
_entry.id   743887625853a62c23cbb8bb98f935f6
#
_cell.length_a   1.000
_cell.length_b   1.000
_cell.length_c   1.000
_cell.angle_alpha   90.00
_cell.angle_beta   90.00
_cell.angle_gamma   90.00
#
_symmetry.space_group_name_H-M   'P 1'
#
loop_
_entity.id
_entity.type
_entity.pdbx_description
1 polymer ?
#
loop_
_entity_poly.entity_id
_entity_poly.type
_entity_poly.pdbx_seq_one_letter_code
_entity_poly.pdbx_strand_id
1 'polypeptide(L)'
;MSDDRLIIFDTTLRDGEQSPGASMTKEEKIRIARALERMHVDVIEAGFPIASTGDFDAVRAVARSIKDSTVCGLSRALDKDIDRAGEALKEANSARIHTFIATSPIHMKMKLRMEPDQVVEQAVRAVRRARQYTDNVEFSAEDAGRSELDFLCRIVEQVIDAGATTINIPDTVGYNVPQQFGETIRNLREKVPNSDKAVFSVHCHNDLGLAVANSLSAVLNGARQVECTINGLGERAGNASLEEIVMTVKTRKDIFPCSVDHLDTREIVPTSKLVSGITGFAVQPNKAIVGANAFAHESGIHQDGVLKSRETYEIMSAEDVGWSANRMVLGKHSGRNAFRSRLKELGVEFASEDELNEAFARFKDLADKKHEIFDEDLQALVTETGISAENEHIHLVAMRVCSETGETPHANVTLNVDGEEHKAEADGGGPVDAAFRAIEQVIDSGAELLLYSVNNITSGTDAQGEVTVRMEKSGRIVNGQGADTDIVIASAKAYINALNKIVSPVEREHPQAADV
;
A
#
# COMPACT_ATOMS: atom_id res chain seq x y z
N MET A 1 1.63 22.17 27.81
CA MET A 1 1.14 20.80 27.59
C MET A 1 2.36 19.92 27.66
N SER A 2 2.38 18.88 28.48
CA SER A 2 3.50 17.94 28.51
C SER A 2 3.64 17.33 27.13
N ASP A 3 4.86 17.25 26.64
CA ASP A 3 5.22 16.68 25.33
C ASP A 3 5.10 15.14 25.41
N ASP A 4 3.86 14.64 25.64
CA ASP A 4 3.57 13.22 25.76
C ASP A 4 3.51 12.62 24.34
N ARG A 5 4.66 12.14 23.90
CA ARG A 5 4.89 11.62 22.56
C ARG A 5 4.65 10.11 22.53
N LEU A 6 3.96 9.63 21.50
CA LEU A 6 3.92 8.22 21.16
C LEU A 6 5.15 7.87 20.31
N ILE A 7 5.95 6.94 20.80
CA ILE A 7 7.11 6.39 20.07
C ILE A 7 6.62 5.37 19.05
N ILE A 8 7.00 5.55 17.80
CA ILE A 8 6.73 4.59 16.73
C ILE A 8 7.98 3.77 16.48
N PHE A 9 7.84 2.46 16.73
CA PHE A 9 8.86 1.46 16.48
C PHE A 9 8.47 0.66 15.23
N ASP A 10 9.20 0.85 14.14
CA ASP A 10 8.96 0.10 12.91
C ASP A 10 9.79 -1.19 12.88
N THR A 11 9.11 -2.32 12.70
CA THR A 11 9.74 -3.65 12.56
C THR A 11 9.55 -4.25 11.15
N THR A 12 9.30 -3.43 10.14
CA THR A 12 9.15 -3.87 8.73
C THR A 12 10.37 -4.67 8.26
N LEU A 13 11.59 -4.23 8.65
CA LEU A 13 12.84 -4.86 8.24
C LEU A 13 13.23 -6.10 9.04
N ARG A 14 12.47 -6.44 10.10
CA ARG A 14 12.70 -7.64 10.91
C ARG A 14 11.48 -8.57 10.88
N ASP A 15 10.36 -8.21 11.55
CA ASP A 15 9.15 -9.03 11.59
C ASP A 15 8.42 -9.01 10.25
N GLY A 16 8.39 -7.85 9.59
CA GLY A 16 7.85 -7.73 8.25
C GLY A 16 8.54 -8.65 7.25
N GLU A 17 9.87 -8.74 7.30
CA GLU A 17 10.65 -9.63 6.44
C GLU A 17 10.40 -11.12 6.72
N GLN A 18 9.94 -11.48 7.91
CA GLN A 18 9.60 -12.87 8.26
C GLN A 18 8.31 -13.36 7.61
N SER A 19 7.55 -12.47 6.98
CA SER A 19 6.43 -12.87 6.11
C SER A 19 6.94 -13.72 4.94
N PRO A 20 6.37 -14.92 4.70
CA PRO A 20 6.82 -15.78 3.61
C PRO A 20 6.80 -15.07 2.25
N GLY A 21 7.95 -14.91 1.63
CA GLY A 21 8.11 -14.22 0.34
C GLY A 21 8.50 -12.74 0.42
N ALA A 22 8.62 -12.16 1.63
CA ALA A 22 8.98 -10.74 1.82
C ALA A 22 10.48 -10.50 2.06
N SER A 23 11.34 -11.47 1.78
CA SER A 23 12.80 -11.34 1.97
C SER A 23 13.37 -10.16 1.18
N MET A 24 14.28 -9.43 1.82
CA MET A 24 14.85 -8.19 1.29
C MET A 24 16.39 -8.30 1.19
N THR A 25 16.94 -7.73 0.15
CA THR A 25 18.40 -7.53 0.06
C THR A 25 18.87 -6.43 1.02
N LYS A 26 20.15 -6.40 1.31
CA LYS A 26 20.76 -5.34 2.15
C LYS A 26 20.49 -3.93 1.59
N GLU A 27 20.58 -3.76 0.28
CA GLU A 27 20.35 -2.50 -0.43
C GLU A 27 18.88 -2.06 -0.30
N GLU A 28 17.95 -2.98 -0.40
CA GLU A 28 16.51 -2.75 -0.21
C GLU A 28 16.19 -2.36 1.23
N LYS A 29 16.79 -3.04 2.23
CA LYS A 29 16.65 -2.66 3.64
C LYS A 29 17.13 -1.22 3.89
N ILE A 30 18.26 -0.81 3.32
CA ILE A 30 18.77 0.57 3.45
C ILE A 30 17.78 1.57 2.81
N ARG A 31 17.18 1.25 1.67
CA ARG A 31 16.19 2.12 1.01
C ARG A 31 14.96 2.32 1.87
N ILE A 32 14.43 1.25 2.44
CA ILE A 32 13.26 1.32 3.35
C ILE A 32 13.63 2.06 4.63
N ALA A 33 14.78 1.75 5.26
CA ALA A 33 15.23 2.43 6.48
C ALA A 33 15.34 3.96 6.28
N ARG A 34 15.85 4.41 5.13
CA ARG A 34 15.90 5.85 4.79
C ARG A 34 14.52 6.47 4.57
N ALA A 35 13.56 5.71 4.06
CA ALA A 35 12.18 6.19 3.93
C ALA A 35 11.52 6.34 5.31
N LEU A 36 11.73 5.38 6.21
CA LEU A 36 11.27 5.46 7.60
C LEU A 36 11.93 6.62 8.36
N GLU A 37 13.23 6.87 8.14
CA GLU A 37 13.94 8.01 8.72
C GLU A 37 13.38 9.35 8.21
N ARG A 38 13.08 9.50 6.89
CA ARG A 38 12.43 10.71 6.37
C ARG A 38 11.04 10.93 6.96
N MET A 39 10.33 9.85 7.26
CA MET A 39 9.05 9.90 7.99
C MET A 39 9.23 10.32 9.46
N HIS A 40 10.47 10.38 9.95
CA HIS A 40 10.85 10.61 11.36
C HIS A 40 10.36 9.50 12.31
N VAL A 41 10.36 8.24 11.85
CA VAL A 41 10.10 7.09 12.73
C VAL A 41 11.16 7.04 13.83
N ASP A 42 10.73 6.81 15.06
CA ASP A 42 11.60 6.89 16.24
C ASP A 42 12.63 5.78 16.31
N VAL A 43 12.18 4.54 16.06
CA VAL A 43 13.00 3.35 16.13
C VAL A 43 12.78 2.47 14.90
N ILE A 44 13.87 2.02 14.29
CA ILE A 44 13.86 1.12 13.13
C ILE A 44 14.54 -0.18 13.54
N GLU A 45 13.79 -1.27 13.65
CA GLU A 45 14.33 -2.60 13.92
C GLU A 45 14.87 -3.21 12.61
N ALA A 46 16.19 -3.17 12.46
CA ALA A 46 16.85 -3.46 11.18
C ALA A 46 16.99 -4.95 10.86
N GLY A 47 16.83 -5.83 11.86
CA GLY A 47 16.92 -7.28 11.65
C GLY A 47 17.37 -8.06 12.89
N PHE A 48 17.78 -9.33 12.64
CA PHE A 48 18.21 -10.29 13.66
C PHE A 48 19.67 -10.72 13.39
N PRO A 49 20.68 -10.00 13.92
CA PRO A 49 22.08 -10.14 13.52
C PRO A 49 22.71 -11.53 13.69
N ILE A 50 22.15 -12.38 14.56
CA ILE A 50 22.64 -13.74 14.78
C ILE A 50 22.08 -14.76 13.76
N ALA A 51 21.00 -14.41 13.04
CA ALA A 51 20.33 -15.35 12.15
C ALA A 51 21.23 -15.79 11.00
N SER A 52 21.98 -14.86 10.40
CA SER A 52 22.93 -15.13 9.32
C SER A 52 24.02 -14.05 9.23
N THR A 53 25.06 -14.32 8.44
CA THR A 53 26.07 -13.30 8.11
C THR A 53 25.44 -12.15 7.30
N GLY A 54 24.50 -12.46 6.39
CA GLY A 54 23.77 -11.47 5.62
C GLY A 54 22.94 -10.53 6.48
N ASP A 55 22.21 -11.06 7.49
CA ASP A 55 21.46 -10.25 8.45
C ASP A 55 22.36 -9.35 9.28
N PHE A 56 23.48 -9.88 9.74
CA PHE A 56 24.48 -9.07 10.45
C PHE A 56 24.98 -7.90 9.59
N ASP A 57 25.35 -8.18 8.35
CA ASP A 57 25.85 -7.16 7.42
C ASP A 57 24.77 -6.14 7.03
N ALA A 58 23.51 -6.57 6.93
CA ALA A 58 22.37 -5.69 6.68
C ALA A 58 22.11 -4.75 7.86
N VAL A 59 22.04 -5.28 9.10
CA VAL A 59 21.84 -4.46 10.31
C VAL A 59 22.99 -3.45 10.47
N ARG A 60 24.24 -3.88 10.27
CA ARG A 60 25.42 -2.99 10.32
C ARG A 60 25.35 -1.89 9.24
N ALA A 61 24.89 -2.22 8.03
CA ALA A 61 24.77 -1.26 6.94
C ALA A 61 23.67 -0.23 7.21
N VAL A 62 22.53 -0.65 7.77
CA VAL A 62 21.46 0.24 8.23
C VAL A 62 21.99 1.14 9.36
N ALA A 63 22.66 0.58 10.36
CA ALA A 63 23.25 1.33 11.47
C ALA A 63 24.21 2.45 11.00
N ARG A 64 25.00 2.20 9.97
CA ARG A 64 25.88 3.21 9.35
C ARG A 64 25.12 4.29 8.59
N SER A 65 23.99 3.93 7.98
CA SER A 65 23.27 4.79 7.05
C SER A 65 22.32 5.75 7.75
N ILE A 66 21.67 5.32 8.84
CA ILE A 66 20.64 6.06 9.57
C ILE A 66 21.30 6.97 10.61
N LYS A 67 20.80 8.22 10.74
CA LYS A 67 21.39 9.27 11.59
C LYS A 67 20.43 9.81 12.64
N ASP A 68 19.16 9.96 12.29
CA ASP A 68 18.17 10.66 13.12
C ASP A 68 17.25 9.69 13.87
N SER A 69 17.00 8.48 13.34
CA SER A 69 16.25 7.42 14.02
C SER A 69 17.19 6.51 14.85
N THR A 70 16.65 5.92 15.91
CA THR A 70 17.34 4.86 16.65
C THR A 70 17.32 3.57 15.83
N VAL A 71 18.47 2.94 15.64
CA VAL A 71 18.55 1.64 14.97
C VAL A 71 18.55 0.54 16.02
N CYS A 72 17.65 -0.43 15.87
CA CYS A 72 17.45 -1.55 16.78
C CYS A 72 17.87 -2.87 16.14
N GLY A 73 18.44 -3.76 16.95
CA GLY A 73 18.74 -5.15 16.57
C GLY A 73 18.12 -6.12 17.56
N LEU A 74 17.43 -7.15 17.04
CA LEU A 74 16.82 -8.20 17.84
C LEU A 74 17.87 -9.21 18.33
N SER A 75 17.69 -9.72 19.54
CA SER A 75 18.49 -10.80 20.12
C SER A 75 17.66 -11.68 21.06
N ARG A 76 17.84 -12.98 21.01
CA ARG A 76 17.34 -13.85 22.09
C ARG A 76 18.07 -13.53 23.38
N ALA A 77 17.49 -13.90 24.51
CA ALA A 77 18.13 -13.73 25.82
C ALA A 77 19.35 -14.68 26.01
N LEU A 78 20.29 -14.63 25.06
CA LEU A 78 21.54 -15.40 25.03
C LEU A 78 22.71 -14.45 24.79
N ASP A 79 23.80 -14.61 25.59
CA ASP A 79 24.95 -13.72 25.52
C ASP A 79 25.50 -13.56 24.09
N LYS A 80 25.65 -14.67 23.35
CA LYS A 80 26.17 -14.62 21.97
C LYS A 80 25.31 -13.86 20.98
N ASP A 81 23.97 -13.88 21.17
CA ASP A 81 23.02 -13.15 20.31
C ASP A 81 23.11 -11.65 20.60
N ILE A 82 23.19 -11.30 21.89
CA ILE A 82 23.32 -9.92 22.37
C ILE A 82 24.64 -9.31 21.92
N ASP A 83 25.76 -10.07 22.07
CA ASP A 83 27.08 -9.63 21.62
C ASP A 83 27.07 -9.36 20.11
N ARG A 84 26.44 -10.25 19.35
CA ARG A 84 26.33 -10.09 17.89
C ARG A 84 25.51 -8.86 17.49
N ALA A 85 24.41 -8.58 18.22
CA ALA A 85 23.62 -7.36 18.04
C ALA A 85 24.45 -6.11 18.41
N GLY A 86 25.14 -6.12 19.52
CA GLY A 86 26.02 -5.03 19.94
C GLY A 86 27.15 -4.73 18.93
N GLU A 87 27.75 -5.76 18.33
CA GLU A 87 28.75 -5.59 17.26
C GLU A 87 28.14 -4.96 16.00
N ALA A 88 26.95 -5.42 15.57
CA ALA A 88 26.28 -4.91 14.37
C ALA A 88 25.87 -3.44 14.51
N LEU A 89 25.49 -3.03 15.72
CA LEU A 89 25.01 -1.68 16.03
C LEU A 89 26.12 -0.70 16.43
N LYS A 90 27.38 -1.14 16.51
CA LYS A 90 28.50 -0.34 17.02
C LYS A 90 28.67 1.03 16.33
N GLU A 91 28.28 1.12 15.06
CA GLU A 91 28.44 2.33 14.25
C GLU A 91 27.16 3.16 14.14
N ALA A 92 26.08 2.78 14.83
CA ALA A 92 24.84 3.57 14.87
C ALA A 92 25.03 4.86 15.68
N ASN A 93 24.41 5.95 15.23
CA ASN A 93 24.36 7.19 16.00
C ASN A 93 23.55 7.02 17.29
N SER A 94 22.45 6.27 17.22
CA SER A 94 21.62 5.86 18.35
C SER A 94 21.30 4.38 18.18
N ALA A 95 21.67 3.56 19.16
CA ALA A 95 21.52 2.12 19.12
C ALA A 95 20.58 1.62 20.21
N ARG A 96 19.73 0.65 19.86
CA ARG A 96 18.91 -0.12 20.81
C ARG A 96 19.18 -1.60 20.63
N ILE A 97 19.33 -2.33 21.73
CA ILE A 97 19.29 -3.79 21.72
C ILE A 97 17.93 -4.23 22.25
N HIS A 98 17.21 -4.99 21.43
CA HIS A 98 15.94 -5.60 21.75
C HIS A 98 16.18 -7.07 22.09
N THR A 99 15.94 -7.46 23.35
CA THR A 99 16.10 -8.86 23.78
C THR A 99 14.78 -9.42 24.30
N PHE A 100 14.57 -10.72 24.09
CA PHE A 100 13.30 -11.36 24.43
C PHE A 100 13.47 -12.77 24.98
N ILE A 101 12.51 -13.16 25.81
CA ILE A 101 12.31 -14.55 26.25
C ILE A 101 10.82 -14.79 26.47
N ALA A 102 10.37 -16.02 26.19
CA ALA A 102 8.95 -16.36 26.34
C ALA A 102 8.54 -16.49 27.82
N THR A 103 7.33 -16.00 28.12
CA THR A 103 6.80 -15.89 29.47
C THR A 103 5.51 -16.67 29.72
N SER A 104 4.87 -17.19 28.66
CA SER A 104 3.66 -17.99 28.83
C SER A 104 3.98 -19.41 29.33
N PRO A 105 3.09 -20.01 30.16
CA PRO A 105 3.29 -21.36 30.68
C PRO A 105 3.54 -22.41 29.59
N ILE A 106 2.85 -22.29 28.47
CA ILE A 106 3.01 -23.22 27.34
C ILE A 106 4.40 -23.09 26.73
N HIS A 107 4.93 -21.88 26.54
CA HIS A 107 6.27 -21.68 25.96
C HIS A 107 7.36 -22.05 26.94
N MET A 108 7.24 -21.69 28.21
CA MET A 108 8.20 -22.08 29.24
C MET A 108 8.36 -23.60 29.30
N LYS A 109 7.23 -24.32 29.34
CA LYS A 109 7.22 -25.78 29.44
C LYS A 109 7.66 -26.50 28.16
N MET A 110 7.09 -26.11 27.00
CA MET A 110 7.24 -26.87 25.75
C MET A 110 8.42 -26.42 24.91
N LYS A 111 8.69 -25.09 24.84
CA LYS A 111 9.72 -24.48 24.00
C LYS A 111 11.04 -24.32 24.76
N LEU A 112 11.00 -23.66 25.91
CA LEU A 112 12.20 -23.35 26.68
C LEU A 112 12.63 -24.52 27.57
N ARG A 113 11.68 -25.32 28.10
CA ARG A 113 11.89 -26.36 29.11
C ARG A 113 12.60 -25.82 30.37
N MET A 114 12.11 -24.67 30.82
CA MET A 114 12.64 -23.93 31.95
C MET A 114 11.55 -23.67 32.99
N GLU A 115 11.95 -23.67 34.25
CA GLU A 115 11.08 -23.22 35.32
C GLU A 115 11.01 -21.68 35.36
N PRO A 116 9.90 -21.07 35.86
CA PRO A 116 9.72 -19.63 35.90
C PRO A 116 10.90 -18.84 36.47
N ASP A 117 11.51 -19.33 37.53
CA ASP A 117 12.69 -18.69 38.17
C ASP A 117 13.89 -18.62 37.23
N GLN A 118 14.12 -19.67 36.46
CA GLN A 118 15.22 -19.73 35.46
C GLN A 118 14.96 -18.73 34.31
N VAL A 119 13.69 -18.56 33.90
CA VAL A 119 13.31 -17.58 32.86
C VAL A 119 13.58 -16.16 33.33
N VAL A 120 13.23 -15.83 34.59
CA VAL A 120 13.52 -14.52 35.17
C VAL A 120 15.02 -14.27 35.28
N GLU A 121 15.78 -15.26 35.79
CA GLU A 121 17.25 -15.15 35.89
C GLU A 121 17.90 -14.90 34.53
N GLN A 122 17.46 -15.63 33.49
CA GLN A 122 17.96 -15.46 32.13
C GLN A 122 17.62 -14.09 31.56
N ALA A 123 16.39 -13.60 31.76
CA ALA A 123 15.95 -12.27 31.33
C ALA A 123 16.80 -11.15 31.94
N VAL A 124 17.01 -11.22 33.28
CA VAL A 124 17.84 -10.25 34.02
C VAL A 124 19.29 -10.26 33.52
N ARG A 125 19.85 -11.45 33.31
CA ARG A 125 21.19 -11.60 32.74
C ARG A 125 21.29 -10.99 31.34
N ALA A 126 20.32 -11.25 30.49
CA ALA A 126 20.28 -10.74 29.13
C ALA A 126 20.22 -9.20 29.08
N VAL A 127 19.37 -8.59 29.90
CA VAL A 127 19.29 -7.13 30.01
C VAL A 127 20.61 -6.54 30.49
N ARG A 128 21.20 -7.10 31.55
CA ARG A 128 22.53 -6.67 32.06
C ARG A 128 23.63 -6.83 31.01
N ARG A 129 23.56 -7.86 30.16
CA ARG A 129 24.51 -8.04 29.07
C ARG A 129 24.31 -6.97 27.98
N ALA A 130 23.09 -6.70 27.57
CA ALA A 130 22.75 -5.67 26.58
C ALA A 130 23.19 -4.28 27.05
N ARG A 131 23.05 -3.98 28.34
CA ARG A 131 23.51 -2.73 28.98
C ARG A 131 25.00 -2.47 28.85
N GLN A 132 25.80 -3.46 28.52
CA GLN A 132 27.24 -3.27 28.28
C GLN A 132 27.53 -2.62 26.92
N TYR A 133 26.56 -2.63 26.01
CA TYR A 133 26.68 -2.10 24.65
C TYR A 133 25.93 -0.76 24.47
N THR A 134 24.78 -0.60 25.12
CA THR A 134 23.94 0.60 25.00
C THR A 134 23.14 0.84 26.28
N ASP A 135 22.82 2.11 26.52
CA ASP A 135 21.90 2.51 27.59
C ASP A 135 20.41 2.35 27.19
N ASN A 136 20.12 2.10 25.93
CA ASN A 136 18.77 1.92 25.40
C ASN A 136 18.50 0.43 25.15
N VAL A 137 17.88 -0.22 26.14
CA VAL A 137 17.61 -1.67 26.09
C VAL A 137 16.10 -1.90 26.17
N GLU A 138 15.58 -2.61 25.19
CA GLU A 138 14.20 -3.08 25.16
C GLU A 138 14.14 -4.57 25.52
N PHE A 139 13.20 -4.89 26.41
CA PHE A 139 12.91 -6.26 26.79
C PHE A 139 11.48 -6.64 26.39
N SER A 140 11.32 -7.74 25.64
CA SER A 140 10.02 -8.33 25.29
C SER A 140 9.73 -9.59 26.09
N ALA A 141 8.57 -9.60 26.74
CA ALA A 141 7.98 -10.79 27.35
C ALA A 141 7.22 -11.60 26.28
N GLU A 142 7.93 -12.42 25.47
CA GLU A 142 7.31 -13.15 24.35
C GLU A 142 6.07 -13.94 24.84
N ASP A 143 4.97 -13.83 24.08
CA ASP A 143 3.68 -14.44 24.38
C ASP A 143 3.03 -13.92 25.69
N ALA A 144 3.25 -12.63 25.97
CA ALA A 144 2.68 -11.97 27.16
C ALA A 144 1.15 -12.01 27.17
N GLY A 145 0.52 -11.96 26.02
CA GLY A 145 -0.94 -12.05 25.89
C GLY A 145 -1.56 -13.34 26.48
N ARG A 146 -0.77 -14.39 26.66
CA ARG A 146 -1.16 -15.67 27.28
C ARG A 146 -0.38 -15.99 28.56
N SER A 147 0.35 -15.02 29.09
CA SER A 147 1.13 -15.16 30.32
C SER A 147 0.30 -14.78 31.54
N GLU A 148 0.63 -15.37 32.69
CA GLU A 148 -0.01 -15.03 33.96
C GLU A 148 0.43 -13.63 34.43
N LEU A 149 -0.51 -12.79 34.84
CA LEU A 149 -0.26 -11.40 35.21
C LEU A 149 0.77 -11.26 36.32
N ASP A 150 0.69 -12.09 37.36
CA ASP A 150 1.62 -12.02 38.51
C ASP A 150 3.04 -12.38 38.08
N PHE A 151 3.20 -13.32 37.14
CA PHE A 151 4.51 -13.64 36.57
C PHE A 151 5.04 -12.50 35.68
N LEU A 152 4.16 -11.88 34.87
CA LEU A 152 4.53 -10.69 34.11
C LEU A 152 4.96 -9.53 35.01
N CYS A 153 4.24 -9.25 36.08
CA CYS A 153 4.62 -8.21 37.04
C CYS A 153 6.02 -8.48 37.61
N ARG A 154 6.28 -9.73 38.04
CA ARG A 154 7.56 -10.14 38.61
C ARG A 154 8.72 -9.98 37.63
N ILE A 155 8.60 -10.47 36.39
CA ILE A 155 9.70 -10.41 35.41
C ILE A 155 9.94 -8.96 34.96
N VAL A 156 8.88 -8.17 34.75
CA VAL A 156 8.96 -6.76 34.35
C VAL A 156 9.69 -5.94 35.42
N GLU A 157 9.33 -6.09 36.70
CA GLU A 157 10.04 -5.41 37.81
C GLU A 157 11.54 -5.70 37.78
N GLN A 158 11.90 -6.97 37.65
CA GLN A 158 13.31 -7.38 37.72
C GLN A 158 14.12 -6.97 36.48
N VAL A 159 13.54 -6.96 35.28
CA VAL A 159 14.29 -6.50 34.09
C VAL A 159 14.43 -4.97 34.06
N ILE A 160 13.46 -4.21 34.61
CA ILE A 160 13.60 -2.77 34.80
C ILE A 160 14.75 -2.49 35.79
N ASP A 161 14.81 -3.19 36.89
CA ASP A 161 15.92 -3.07 37.88
C ASP A 161 17.27 -3.51 37.28
N ALA A 162 17.26 -4.41 36.31
CA ALA A 162 18.46 -4.79 35.56
C ALA A 162 18.90 -3.74 34.53
N GLY A 163 18.06 -2.74 34.23
CA GLY A 163 18.35 -1.61 33.37
C GLY A 163 17.62 -1.59 32.01
N ALA A 164 16.53 -2.35 31.84
CA ALA A 164 15.67 -2.20 30.69
C ALA A 164 14.98 -0.83 30.73
N THR A 165 15.03 -0.09 29.62
CA THR A 165 14.43 1.24 29.49
C THR A 165 13.09 1.21 28.76
N THR A 166 12.80 0.11 28.06
CA THR A 166 11.53 -0.15 27.38
C THR A 166 11.10 -1.58 27.65
N ILE A 167 9.83 -1.75 28.00
CA ILE A 167 9.18 -3.05 28.26
C ILE A 167 8.12 -3.27 27.20
N ASN A 168 8.36 -4.23 26.34
CA ASN A 168 7.41 -4.59 25.30
C ASN A 168 6.54 -5.77 25.71
N ILE A 169 5.25 -5.64 25.54
CA ILE A 169 4.21 -6.63 25.88
C ILE A 169 3.57 -7.11 24.57
N PRO A 170 4.04 -8.24 24.02
CA PRO A 170 3.55 -8.72 22.73
C PRO A 170 2.30 -9.61 22.86
N ASP A 171 1.33 -9.36 21.98
CA ASP A 171 0.27 -10.29 21.60
C ASP A 171 0.77 -11.16 20.43
N THR A 172 1.68 -12.07 20.76
CA THR A 172 2.50 -12.84 19.79
C THR A 172 1.67 -13.69 18.83
N VAL A 173 0.49 -14.12 19.22
CA VAL A 173 -0.38 -14.98 18.40
C VAL A 173 -1.70 -14.30 18.01
N GLY A 174 -1.82 -12.98 18.23
CA GLY A 174 -3.00 -12.22 17.88
C GLY A 174 -4.28 -12.70 18.57
N TYR A 175 -4.16 -13.14 19.83
CA TYR A 175 -5.23 -13.81 20.59
C TYR A 175 -6.10 -12.85 21.40
N ASN A 176 -5.54 -11.71 21.79
CA ASN A 176 -6.20 -10.78 22.70
C ASN A 176 -7.29 -9.97 22.02
N VAL A 177 -8.21 -9.48 22.83
CA VAL A 177 -9.20 -8.48 22.44
C VAL A 177 -8.86 -7.12 23.08
N PRO A 178 -9.27 -5.98 22.47
CA PRO A 178 -8.77 -4.66 22.86
C PRO A 178 -8.92 -4.32 24.34
N GLN A 179 -10.10 -4.60 24.93
CA GLN A 179 -10.34 -4.29 26.33
C GLN A 179 -9.39 -5.08 27.25
N GLN A 180 -9.29 -6.39 27.04
CA GLN A 180 -8.42 -7.27 27.84
C GLN A 180 -6.95 -6.85 27.72
N PHE A 181 -6.49 -6.57 26.51
CA PHE A 181 -5.10 -6.19 26.27
C PHE A 181 -4.76 -4.83 26.90
N GLY A 182 -5.65 -3.84 26.77
CA GLY A 182 -5.51 -2.57 27.46
C GLY A 182 -5.48 -2.71 28.99
N GLU A 183 -6.36 -3.53 29.55
CA GLU A 183 -6.36 -3.84 30.99
C GLU A 183 -5.07 -4.47 31.47
N THR A 184 -4.45 -5.33 30.66
CA THR A 184 -3.13 -5.91 30.97
C THR A 184 -2.06 -4.82 31.12
N ILE A 185 -2.00 -3.87 30.20
CA ILE A 185 -1.06 -2.74 30.28
C ILE A 185 -1.32 -1.88 31.52
N ARG A 186 -2.57 -1.53 31.78
CA ARG A 186 -2.93 -0.77 32.99
C ARG A 186 -2.49 -1.49 34.27
N ASN A 187 -2.82 -2.79 34.37
CA ASN A 187 -2.47 -3.60 35.53
C ASN A 187 -0.96 -3.68 35.76
N LEU A 188 -0.16 -3.84 34.70
CA LEU A 188 1.31 -3.84 34.80
C LEU A 188 1.83 -2.50 35.31
N ARG A 189 1.32 -1.39 34.78
CA ARG A 189 1.72 -0.05 35.22
C ARG A 189 1.34 0.26 36.67
N GLU A 190 0.20 -0.25 37.13
CA GLU A 190 -0.26 -0.03 38.50
C GLU A 190 0.40 -0.95 39.53
N LYS A 191 0.69 -2.21 39.15
CA LYS A 191 1.18 -3.22 40.09
C LYS A 191 2.71 -3.33 40.15
N VAL A 192 3.43 -2.98 39.08
CA VAL A 192 4.89 -3.03 39.04
C VAL A 192 5.47 -1.78 39.72
N PRO A 193 6.18 -1.91 40.85
CA PRO A 193 6.56 -0.75 41.68
C PRO A 193 7.49 0.25 40.99
N ASN A 194 8.31 -0.20 40.03
CA ASN A 194 9.28 0.61 39.28
C ASN A 194 8.85 0.86 37.82
N SER A 195 7.55 0.72 37.52
CA SER A 195 6.99 0.87 36.16
C SER A 195 7.23 2.25 35.55
N ASP A 196 7.39 3.28 36.37
CA ASP A 196 7.68 4.66 35.99
C ASP A 196 9.10 4.86 35.41
N LYS A 197 10.00 3.89 35.59
CA LYS A 197 11.39 3.94 35.09
C LYS A 197 11.55 3.41 33.67
N ALA A 198 10.49 2.87 33.06
CA ALA A 198 10.52 2.33 31.71
C ALA A 198 9.34 2.77 30.87
N VAL A 199 9.53 2.86 29.56
CA VAL A 199 8.44 3.03 28.59
C VAL A 199 7.77 1.69 28.37
N PHE A 200 6.42 1.65 28.47
CA PHE A 200 5.66 0.47 28.07
C PHE A 200 5.40 0.51 26.56
N SER A 201 5.76 -0.56 25.91
CA SER A 201 5.61 -0.82 24.48
C SER A 201 4.65 -1.99 24.26
N VAL A 202 4.02 -2.03 23.10
CA VAL A 202 3.19 -3.15 22.67
C VAL A 202 3.50 -3.56 21.24
N HIS A 203 3.36 -4.87 20.98
CA HIS A 203 3.51 -5.48 19.68
C HIS A 203 2.33 -6.43 19.46
N CYS A 204 1.55 -6.22 18.41
CA CYS A 204 0.33 -7.00 18.19
C CYS A 204 0.31 -7.63 16.81
N HIS A 205 0.11 -8.96 16.76
CA HIS A 205 -0.18 -9.69 15.54
C HIS A 205 -1.66 -9.64 15.18
N ASN A 206 -1.97 -9.83 13.90
CA ASN A 206 -3.28 -9.52 13.32
C ASN A 206 -4.14 -10.75 13.01
N ASP A 207 -3.91 -11.88 13.70
CA ASP A 207 -4.57 -13.16 13.41
C ASP A 207 -6.10 -13.09 13.53
N LEU A 208 -6.62 -12.26 14.42
CA LEU A 208 -8.06 -11.98 14.56
C LEU A 208 -8.50 -10.65 13.90
N GLY A 209 -7.60 -9.95 13.19
CA GLY A 209 -7.90 -8.64 12.62
C GLY A 209 -7.95 -7.51 13.66
N LEU A 210 -7.34 -7.68 14.83
CA LEU A 210 -7.45 -6.76 15.97
C LEU A 210 -6.13 -6.07 16.36
N ALA A 211 -5.05 -6.26 15.61
CA ALA A 211 -3.74 -5.76 15.99
C ALA A 211 -3.71 -4.24 16.23
N VAL A 212 -4.28 -3.46 15.33
CA VAL A 212 -4.38 -2.01 15.48
C VAL A 212 -5.26 -1.63 16.68
N ALA A 213 -6.41 -2.27 16.83
CA ALA A 213 -7.34 -1.99 17.92
C ALA A 213 -6.73 -2.35 19.30
N ASN A 214 -6.00 -3.47 19.39
CA ASN A 214 -5.28 -3.87 20.61
C ASN A 214 -4.18 -2.85 20.96
N SER A 215 -3.37 -2.44 19.98
CA SER A 215 -2.31 -1.45 20.17
C SER A 215 -2.86 -0.10 20.63
N LEU A 216 -3.93 0.40 20.01
CA LEU A 216 -4.58 1.66 20.39
C LEU A 216 -5.21 1.58 21.78
N SER A 217 -5.82 0.44 22.14
CA SER A 217 -6.33 0.21 23.49
C SER A 217 -5.21 0.23 24.54
N ALA A 218 -4.05 -0.34 24.23
CA ALA A 218 -2.87 -0.28 25.07
C ALA A 218 -2.36 1.15 25.27
N VAL A 219 -2.34 1.97 24.22
CA VAL A 219 -1.97 3.40 24.30
C VAL A 219 -2.91 4.18 25.23
N LEU A 220 -4.22 3.94 25.13
CA LEU A 220 -5.21 4.53 26.05
C LEU A 220 -5.00 4.10 27.51
N ASN A 221 -4.41 2.93 27.74
CA ASN A 221 -4.11 2.40 29.07
C ASN A 221 -2.65 2.65 29.51
N GLY A 222 -1.92 3.49 28.77
CA GLY A 222 -0.63 4.04 29.20
C GLY A 222 0.60 3.49 28.50
N ALA A 223 0.50 2.67 27.47
CA ALA A 223 1.61 2.42 26.57
C ALA A 223 2.03 3.71 25.88
N ARG A 224 3.33 3.86 25.63
CA ARG A 224 3.92 5.03 24.96
C ARG A 224 4.85 4.65 23.82
N GLN A 225 4.92 3.37 23.48
CA GLN A 225 5.54 2.87 22.26
C GLN A 225 4.61 1.83 21.62
N VAL A 226 4.55 1.83 20.30
CA VAL A 226 3.88 0.79 19.50
C VAL A 226 4.87 0.26 18.48
N GLU A 227 5.09 -1.06 18.51
CA GLU A 227 5.75 -1.78 17.42
C GLU A 227 4.73 -2.07 16.32
N CYS A 228 5.05 -1.70 15.12
CA CYS A 228 4.17 -1.84 13.95
C CYS A 228 4.98 -1.97 12.67
N THR A 229 4.32 -2.23 11.57
CA THR A 229 4.99 -2.36 10.26
C THR A 229 4.24 -1.56 9.19
N ILE A 230 4.97 -1.12 8.18
CA ILE A 230 4.36 -0.56 6.96
C ILE A 230 3.44 -1.63 6.34
N ASN A 231 2.23 -1.23 5.98
CA ASN A 231 1.17 -2.06 5.40
C ASN A 231 0.69 -3.22 6.30
N GLY A 232 1.09 -3.24 7.58
CA GLY A 232 0.80 -4.35 8.48
C GLY A 232 1.54 -5.65 8.11
N LEU A 233 2.67 -5.55 7.43
CA LEU A 233 3.47 -6.71 7.00
C LEU A 233 3.96 -7.52 8.20
N GLY A 234 4.03 -8.85 8.10
CA GLY A 234 4.54 -9.71 9.20
C GLY A 234 4.13 -11.16 9.06
N GLU A 235 4.54 -11.97 10.02
CA GLU A 235 4.19 -13.40 10.01
C GLU A 235 2.67 -13.62 10.02
N ARG A 236 2.22 -14.71 9.41
CA ARG A 236 0.82 -15.17 9.34
C ARG A 236 -0.11 -14.10 8.76
N ALA A 237 -0.93 -13.44 9.60
CA ALA A 237 -1.86 -12.38 9.19
C ALA A 237 -1.26 -10.96 9.30
N GLY A 238 0.03 -10.86 9.69
CA GLY A 238 0.76 -9.61 9.80
C GLY A 238 0.71 -8.95 11.17
N ASN A 239 1.20 -7.72 11.23
CA ASN A 239 1.31 -6.87 12.42
C ASN A 239 0.27 -5.75 12.43
N ALA A 240 0.27 -4.95 13.47
CA ALA A 240 -0.41 -3.65 13.46
C ALA A 240 0.19 -2.77 12.34
N SER A 241 -0.66 -2.15 11.53
CA SER A 241 -0.25 -1.27 10.45
C SER A 241 0.20 0.09 10.99
N LEU A 242 1.42 0.52 10.67
CA LEU A 242 1.99 1.80 11.09
C LEU A 242 1.09 2.97 10.69
N GLU A 243 0.66 3.00 9.44
CA GLU A 243 -0.20 4.04 8.88
C GLU A 243 -1.52 4.18 9.64
N GLU A 244 -2.11 3.06 10.06
CA GLU A 244 -3.39 3.04 10.77
C GLU A 244 -3.22 3.53 12.23
N ILE A 245 -2.15 3.12 12.91
CA ILE A 245 -1.82 3.62 14.26
C ILE A 245 -1.58 5.13 14.22
N VAL A 246 -0.67 5.58 13.36
CA VAL A 246 -0.25 6.99 13.28
C VAL A 246 -1.42 7.90 12.94
N MET A 247 -2.17 7.55 11.89
CA MET A 247 -3.27 8.41 11.45
C MET A 247 -4.47 8.37 12.41
N THR A 248 -4.68 7.28 13.14
CA THR A 248 -5.71 7.25 14.19
C THR A 248 -5.37 8.22 15.32
N VAL A 249 -4.13 8.17 15.85
CA VAL A 249 -3.70 9.07 16.92
C VAL A 249 -3.69 10.52 16.46
N LYS A 250 -3.22 10.79 15.24
CA LYS A 250 -3.19 12.14 14.65
C LYS A 250 -4.58 12.74 14.45
N THR A 251 -5.53 11.93 13.99
CA THR A 251 -6.91 12.38 13.69
C THR A 251 -7.75 12.52 14.96
N ARG A 252 -7.56 11.62 15.94
CA ARG A 252 -8.38 11.56 17.16
C ARG A 252 -7.63 12.09 18.40
N LYS A 253 -7.04 13.29 18.25
CA LYS A 253 -6.38 14.03 19.36
C LYS A 253 -7.31 14.31 20.55
N ASP A 254 -8.61 14.25 20.31
CA ASP A 254 -9.65 14.36 21.34
C ASP A 254 -9.70 13.16 22.29
N ILE A 255 -9.21 12.00 21.86
CA ILE A 255 -9.25 10.74 22.62
C ILE A 255 -7.86 10.36 23.14
N PHE A 256 -6.82 10.48 22.30
CA PHE A 256 -5.49 10.01 22.65
C PHE A 256 -4.72 11.06 23.47
N PRO A 257 -4.11 10.66 24.61
CA PRO A 257 -3.40 11.57 25.50
C PRO A 257 -1.99 11.94 25.00
N CYS A 258 -1.54 11.31 23.92
CA CYS A 258 -0.21 11.49 23.33
C CYS A 258 -0.30 11.96 21.88
N SER A 259 0.82 12.44 21.32
CA SER A 259 0.88 12.91 19.95
C SER A 259 1.89 12.15 19.09
N VAL A 260 1.68 12.21 17.77
CA VAL A 260 2.58 11.75 16.71
C VAL A 260 2.97 12.89 15.76
N ASP A 261 2.87 14.13 16.22
CA ASP A 261 3.05 15.33 15.38
C ASP A 261 4.48 15.51 14.87
N HIS A 262 5.44 14.79 15.44
CA HIS A 262 6.82 14.74 14.97
C HIS A 262 7.00 13.96 13.67
N LEU A 263 6.05 13.10 13.29
CA LEU A 263 6.12 12.29 12.08
C LEU A 263 5.69 13.08 10.84
N ASP A 264 6.44 12.96 9.76
CA ASP A 264 5.99 13.45 8.46
C ASP A 264 5.07 12.40 7.79
N THR A 265 3.79 12.53 8.05
CA THR A 265 2.78 11.58 7.55
C THR A 265 2.65 11.58 6.01
N ARG A 266 3.18 12.59 5.30
CA ARG A 266 3.19 12.64 3.82
C ARG A 266 4.12 11.58 3.20
N GLU A 267 5.06 11.03 3.98
CA GLU A 267 5.90 9.90 3.59
C GLU A 267 5.20 8.54 3.70
N ILE A 268 3.99 8.44 4.28
CA ILE A 268 3.26 7.18 4.48
C ILE A 268 3.01 6.46 3.15
N VAL A 269 2.31 7.10 2.21
CA VAL A 269 1.98 6.48 0.92
C VAL A 269 3.21 6.19 0.06
N PRO A 270 4.20 7.09 -0.08
CA PRO A 270 5.46 6.79 -0.75
C PRO A 270 6.18 5.58 -0.15
N THR A 271 6.26 5.48 1.18
CA THR A 271 6.90 4.36 1.88
C THR A 271 6.11 3.06 1.72
N SER A 272 4.78 3.11 1.81
CA SER A 272 3.90 1.97 1.54
C SER A 272 4.12 1.39 0.14
N LYS A 273 4.18 2.25 -0.89
CA LYS A 273 4.46 1.85 -2.27
C LYS A 273 5.87 1.26 -2.44
N LEU A 274 6.86 1.85 -1.76
CA LEU A 274 8.24 1.35 -1.78
C LEU A 274 8.31 -0.07 -1.21
N VAL A 275 7.72 -0.29 -0.03
CA VAL A 275 7.70 -1.61 0.63
C VAL A 275 6.94 -2.63 -0.22
N SER A 276 5.76 -2.27 -0.73
CA SER A 276 4.98 -3.13 -1.62
C SER A 276 5.75 -3.51 -2.88
N GLY A 277 6.45 -2.55 -3.51
CA GLY A 277 7.25 -2.80 -4.71
C GLY A 277 8.48 -3.69 -4.46
N ILE A 278 9.11 -3.57 -3.28
CA ILE A 278 10.28 -4.39 -2.91
C ILE A 278 9.86 -5.80 -2.53
N THR A 279 8.82 -5.94 -1.70
CA THR A 279 8.40 -7.25 -1.18
C THR A 279 7.50 -8.04 -2.14
N GLY A 280 6.91 -7.37 -3.14
CA GLY A 280 5.91 -7.97 -4.02
C GLY A 280 4.53 -8.14 -3.39
N PHE A 281 4.33 -7.71 -2.12
CA PHE A 281 3.04 -7.76 -1.44
C PHE A 281 2.19 -6.56 -1.85
N ALA A 282 1.23 -6.79 -2.73
CA ALA A 282 0.33 -5.74 -3.20
C ALA A 282 -0.58 -5.23 -2.07
N VAL A 283 -0.72 -3.91 -1.97
CA VAL A 283 -1.66 -3.29 -1.04
C VAL A 283 -3.08 -3.45 -1.59
N GLN A 284 -3.99 -3.95 -0.77
CA GLN A 284 -5.40 -4.06 -1.15
C GLN A 284 -5.98 -2.68 -1.49
N PRO A 285 -6.76 -2.55 -2.58
CA PRO A 285 -7.32 -1.25 -2.97
C PRO A 285 -8.14 -0.54 -1.88
N ASN A 286 -8.82 -1.29 -1.03
CA ASN A 286 -9.63 -0.79 0.09
C ASN A 286 -8.87 -0.77 1.43
N LYS A 287 -7.55 -0.97 1.45
CA LYS A 287 -6.75 -0.82 2.68
C LYS A 287 -6.87 0.61 3.20
N ALA A 288 -7.10 0.74 4.49
CA ALA A 288 -7.18 2.05 5.11
C ALA A 288 -5.91 2.88 4.80
N ILE A 289 -6.08 4.16 4.53
CA ILE A 289 -5.05 5.20 4.33
C ILE A 289 -4.20 5.02 3.07
N VAL A 290 -3.65 3.84 2.81
CA VAL A 290 -2.67 3.59 1.72
C VAL A 290 -3.28 2.88 0.50
N GLY A 291 -4.47 2.34 0.61
CA GLY A 291 -5.17 1.69 -0.50
C GLY A 291 -5.56 2.69 -1.59
N ALA A 292 -5.57 2.25 -2.85
CA ALA A 292 -5.88 3.12 -4.00
C ALA A 292 -7.29 3.76 -3.91
N ASN A 293 -8.22 3.12 -3.20
CA ASN A 293 -9.59 3.58 -3.00
C ASN A 293 -9.80 4.34 -1.68
N ALA A 294 -8.76 4.50 -0.84
CA ALA A 294 -8.91 5.09 0.50
C ALA A 294 -9.49 6.52 0.49
N PHE A 295 -9.24 7.26 -0.60
CA PHE A 295 -9.74 8.63 -0.83
C PHE A 295 -10.53 8.75 -2.13
N ALA A 296 -11.11 7.66 -2.62
CA ALA A 296 -11.92 7.64 -3.84
C ALA A 296 -13.41 7.60 -3.50
N HIS A 297 -14.19 8.44 -4.16
CA HIS A 297 -15.63 8.51 -4.01
C HIS A 297 -16.32 8.25 -5.35
N GLU A 298 -17.09 7.18 -5.47
CA GLU A 298 -17.88 6.84 -6.66
C GLU A 298 -19.37 7.18 -6.47
N SER A 299 -19.89 7.02 -5.24
CA SER A 299 -21.30 7.29 -4.94
C SER A 299 -21.65 8.77 -5.15
N GLY A 300 -22.70 9.04 -5.94
CA GLY A 300 -23.13 10.42 -6.22
C GLY A 300 -23.50 11.23 -4.98
N ILE A 301 -24.03 10.59 -3.93
CA ILE A 301 -24.33 11.25 -2.64
C ILE A 301 -23.05 11.70 -1.95
N HIS A 302 -22.03 10.83 -1.93
CA HIS A 302 -20.73 11.16 -1.34
C HIS A 302 -20.02 12.25 -2.13
N GLN A 303 -20.00 12.14 -3.46
CA GLN A 303 -19.41 13.15 -4.35
C GLN A 303 -20.06 14.54 -4.17
N ASP A 304 -21.38 14.61 -4.09
CA ASP A 304 -22.09 15.88 -3.83
C ASP A 304 -21.75 16.45 -2.44
N GLY A 305 -21.60 15.60 -1.42
CA GLY A 305 -21.17 16.00 -0.09
C GLY A 305 -19.76 16.57 -0.10
N VAL A 306 -18.80 15.86 -0.68
CA VAL A 306 -17.39 16.29 -0.77
C VAL A 306 -17.23 17.59 -1.55
N LEU A 307 -17.99 17.78 -2.65
CA LEU A 307 -18.00 19.02 -3.41
C LEU A 307 -18.50 20.23 -2.61
N LYS A 308 -19.40 20.01 -1.65
CA LYS A 308 -19.91 21.06 -0.75
C LYS A 308 -18.97 21.34 0.42
N SER A 309 -18.46 20.28 1.04
CA SER A 309 -17.43 20.32 2.07
C SER A 309 -16.78 18.95 2.20
N ARG A 310 -15.44 18.88 2.10
CA ARG A 310 -14.69 17.61 2.26
C ARG A 310 -14.98 16.94 3.60
N GLU A 311 -15.13 17.70 4.67
CA GLU A 311 -15.38 17.22 6.03
C GLU A 311 -16.67 16.38 6.16
N THR A 312 -17.57 16.42 5.17
CA THR A 312 -18.80 15.60 5.19
C THR A 312 -18.53 14.11 5.09
N TYR A 313 -17.43 13.70 4.42
CA TYR A 313 -17.06 12.30 4.19
C TYR A 313 -15.57 12.01 4.34
N GLU A 314 -14.75 13.00 4.65
CA GLU A 314 -13.30 12.87 4.84
C GLU A 314 -12.91 13.33 6.23
N ILE A 315 -12.27 12.45 7.00
CA ILE A 315 -11.73 12.73 8.34
C ILE A 315 -10.27 13.17 8.30
N MET A 316 -9.62 13.07 7.14
CA MET A 316 -8.26 13.49 6.83
C MET A 316 -8.16 13.77 5.33
N SER A 317 -7.20 14.58 4.89
CA SER A 317 -6.98 14.82 3.47
C SER A 317 -6.05 13.78 2.85
N ALA A 318 -6.18 13.54 1.53
CA ALA A 318 -5.27 12.65 0.79
C ALA A 318 -3.82 13.15 0.86
N GLU A 319 -3.64 14.45 0.82
CA GLU A 319 -2.35 15.14 0.88
C GLU A 319 -1.63 14.92 2.22
N ASP A 320 -2.37 14.79 3.33
CA ASP A 320 -1.82 14.55 4.67
C ASP A 320 -1.03 13.24 4.78
N VAL A 321 -1.32 12.30 3.88
CA VAL A 321 -0.68 10.96 3.86
C VAL A 321 0.18 10.73 2.62
N GLY A 322 0.31 11.73 1.73
CA GLY A 322 1.18 11.69 0.56
C GLY A 322 0.54 11.21 -0.74
N TRP A 323 -0.80 11.19 -0.83
CA TRP A 323 -1.50 11.09 -2.11
C TRP A 323 -1.50 12.45 -2.82
N SER A 324 -1.38 12.46 -4.14
CA SER A 324 -1.24 13.69 -4.93
C SER A 324 -2.53 14.51 -5.07
N ALA A 325 -3.70 13.89 -4.96
CA ALA A 325 -5.04 14.52 -4.87
C ALA A 325 -6.12 13.44 -4.66
N ASN A 326 -7.30 13.86 -4.21
CA ASN A 326 -8.49 13.01 -4.17
C ASN A 326 -8.91 12.66 -5.61
N ARG A 327 -9.07 11.38 -5.92
CA ARG A 327 -9.62 10.94 -7.19
C ARG A 327 -11.13 10.85 -7.09
N MET A 328 -11.82 11.73 -7.81
CA MET A 328 -13.23 11.55 -8.09
C MET A 328 -13.34 10.52 -9.22
N VAL A 329 -13.61 9.26 -8.84
CA VAL A 329 -13.82 8.18 -9.83
C VAL A 329 -15.25 8.28 -10.32
N LEU A 330 -15.41 8.56 -11.62
CA LEU A 330 -16.72 8.56 -12.24
C LEU A 330 -17.11 7.14 -12.68
N GLY A 331 -18.30 6.70 -12.27
CA GLY A 331 -18.84 5.39 -12.57
C GLY A 331 -20.37 5.41 -12.56
N LYS A 332 -21.00 4.23 -12.68
CA LYS A 332 -22.46 4.09 -12.74
C LYS A 332 -23.23 4.73 -11.57
N HIS A 333 -22.57 4.88 -10.41
CA HIS A 333 -23.16 5.47 -9.20
C HIS A 333 -22.92 6.98 -9.09
N SER A 334 -22.11 7.58 -9.97
CA SER A 334 -21.82 9.01 -9.95
C SER A 334 -23.05 9.84 -10.32
N GLY A 335 -23.22 10.95 -9.58
CA GLY A 335 -24.29 11.91 -9.81
C GLY A 335 -23.92 12.96 -10.86
N ARG A 336 -24.93 13.69 -11.35
CA ARG A 336 -24.81 14.74 -12.38
C ARG A 336 -23.82 15.85 -11.97
N ASN A 337 -23.80 16.22 -10.70
CA ASN A 337 -22.90 17.27 -10.20
C ASN A 337 -21.43 16.86 -10.29
N ALA A 338 -21.10 15.62 -9.95
CA ALA A 338 -19.74 15.09 -10.08
C ALA A 338 -19.29 15.02 -11.54
N PHE A 339 -20.17 14.58 -12.44
CA PHE A 339 -19.94 14.57 -13.87
C PHE A 339 -19.67 15.98 -14.41
N ARG A 340 -20.51 16.97 -14.08
CA ARG A 340 -20.31 18.38 -14.42
C ARG A 340 -18.99 18.92 -13.89
N SER A 341 -18.68 18.66 -12.61
CA SER A 341 -17.45 19.15 -11.99
C SER A 341 -16.21 18.61 -12.69
N ARG A 342 -16.21 17.31 -13.03
CA ARG A 342 -15.07 16.69 -13.71
C ARG A 342 -14.89 17.23 -15.13
N LEU A 343 -15.98 17.41 -15.87
CA LEU A 343 -15.91 18.01 -17.21
C LEU A 343 -15.42 19.46 -17.18
N LYS A 344 -15.82 20.23 -16.17
CA LYS A 344 -15.30 21.59 -15.97
C LYS A 344 -13.80 21.61 -15.69
N GLU A 345 -13.28 20.67 -14.88
CA GLU A 345 -11.84 20.48 -14.66
C GLU A 345 -11.10 20.13 -15.98
N LEU A 346 -11.77 19.41 -16.88
CA LEU A 346 -11.25 19.06 -18.21
C LEU A 346 -11.43 20.19 -19.25
N GLY A 347 -11.90 21.37 -18.82
CA GLY A 347 -12.09 22.53 -19.69
C GLY A 347 -13.36 22.48 -20.56
N VAL A 348 -14.32 21.61 -20.21
CA VAL A 348 -15.60 21.50 -20.94
C VAL A 348 -16.68 22.27 -20.19
N GLU A 349 -17.31 23.23 -20.86
CA GLU A 349 -18.49 23.96 -20.38
C GLU A 349 -19.68 23.71 -21.31
N PHE A 350 -20.86 23.51 -20.71
CA PHE A 350 -22.11 23.31 -21.45
C PHE A 350 -22.86 24.65 -21.64
N ALA A 351 -23.41 24.87 -22.82
CA ALA A 351 -24.17 26.07 -23.09
C ALA A 351 -25.55 26.06 -22.42
N SER A 352 -26.07 24.86 -22.09
CA SER A 352 -27.39 24.70 -21.45
C SER A 352 -27.45 23.51 -20.49
N GLU A 353 -28.45 23.51 -19.59
CA GLU A 353 -28.75 22.35 -18.71
C GLU A 353 -29.25 21.13 -19.52
N ASP A 354 -29.87 21.34 -20.68
CA ASP A 354 -30.36 20.27 -21.52
C ASP A 354 -29.19 19.50 -22.16
N GLU A 355 -28.18 20.20 -22.66
CA GLU A 355 -26.95 19.59 -23.17
C GLU A 355 -26.21 18.76 -22.09
N LEU A 356 -26.14 19.30 -20.89
CA LEU A 356 -25.58 18.56 -19.76
C LEU A 356 -26.38 17.29 -19.44
N ASN A 357 -27.72 17.38 -19.46
CA ASN A 357 -28.59 16.24 -19.17
C ASN A 357 -28.44 15.14 -20.22
N GLU A 358 -28.34 15.52 -21.50
CA GLU A 358 -28.13 14.58 -22.61
C GLU A 358 -26.74 13.90 -22.52
N ALA A 359 -25.70 14.67 -22.29
CA ALA A 359 -24.34 14.14 -22.05
C ALA A 359 -24.31 13.23 -20.83
N PHE A 360 -25.01 13.58 -19.75
CA PHE A 360 -25.10 12.76 -18.56
C PHE A 360 -25.86 11.45 -18.78
N ALA A 361 -26.91 11.44 -19.57
CA ALA A 361 -27.62 10.21 -19.94
C ALA A 361 -26.68 9.25 -20.70
N ARG A 362 -25.95 9.75 -21.69
CA ARG A 362 -24.93 8.97 -22.43
C ARG A 362 -23.83 8.48 -21.53
N PHE A 363 -23.37 9.31 -20.57
CA PHE A 363 -22.41 8.88 -19.56
C PHE A 363 -22.92 7.69 -18.73
N LYS A 364 -24.21 7.71 -18.34
CA LYS A 364 -24.83 6.59 -17.61
C LYS A 364 -24.86 5.31 -18.44
N ASP A 365 -25.23 5.40 -19.71
CA ASP A 365 -25.23 4.27 -20.63
C ASP A 365 -23.81 3.69 -20.83
N LEU A 366 -22.80 4.55 -20.89
CA LEU A 366 -21.40 4.14 -20.95
C LEU A 366 -20.95 3.48 -19.64
N ALA A 367 -21.30 4.08 -18.49
CA ALA A 367 -20.94 3.59 -17.16
C ALA A 367 -21.60 2.25 -16.80
N ASP A 368 -22.73 1.92 -17.42
CA ASP A 368 -23.36 0.60 -17.28
C ASP A 368 -22.64 -0.50 -18.10
N LYS A 369 -21.91 -0.09 -19.14
CA LYS A 369 -21.20 -1.01 -20.06
C LYS A 369 -19.70 -1.11 -19.78
N LYS A 370 -19.14 -0.16 -19.03
CA LYS A 370 -17.70 0.00 -18.83
C LYS A 370 -17.33 -0.01 -17.35
N HIS A 371 -16.36 -0.84 -16.98
CA HIS A 371 -15.94 -1.01 -15.58
C HIS A 371 -15.15 0.20 -15.05
N GLU A 372 -14.40 0.89 -15.90
CA GLU A 372 -13.56 2.05 -15.56
C GLU A 372 -13.72 3.13 -16.62
N ILE A 373 -14.07 4.35 -16.21
CA ILE A 373 -14.27 5.49 -17.10
C ILE A 373 -13.10 6.45 -16.94
N PHE A 374 -12.44 6.75 -18.04
CA PHE A 374 -11.32 7.67 -18.11
C PHE A 374 -11.76 9.07 -18.57
N ASP A 375 -10.90 10.07 -18.33
CA ASP A 375 -11.19 11.46 -18.71
C ASP A 375 -11.41 11.63 -20.22
N GLU A 376 -10.70 10.84 -21.02
CA GLU A 376 -10.82 10.81 -22.47
C GLU A 376 -12.17 10.29 -22.93
N ASP A 377 -12.78 9.36 -22.18
CA ASP A 377 -14.15 8.91 -22.45
C ASP A 377 -15.16 10.01 -22.20
N LEU A 378 -14.94 10.79 -21.15
CA LEU A 378 -15.79 11.94 -20.83
C LEU A 378 -15.70 13.02 -21.90
N GLN A 379 -14.49 13.29 -22.40
CA GLN A 379 -14.28 14.24 -23.50
C GLN A 379 -14.91 13.73 -24.79
N ALA A 380 -14.78 12.44 -25.11
CA ALA A 380 -15.42 11.82 -26.27
C ALA A 380 -16.95 11.95 -26.21
N LEU A 381 -17.57 11.69 -25.06
CA LEU A 381 -19.03 11.83 -24.86
C LEU A 381 -19.54 13.23 -25.16
N VAL A 382 -18.74 14.26 -24.93
CA VAL A 382 -19.12 15.66 -25.19
C VAL A 382 -18.85 16.05 -26.64
N THR A 383 -17.78 15.49 -27.24
CA THR A 383 -17.39 15.77 -28.62
C THR A 383 -18.33 15.06 -29.65
N GLU A 384 -18.90 13.92 -29.25
CA GLU A 384 -19.83 13.11 -30.06
C GLU A 384 -21.23 13.77 -30.32
N THR A 385 -21.46 14.98 -29.80
CA THR A 385 -22.67 15.75 -30.19
C THR A 385 -22.73 16.09 -31.69
N GLY A 386 -21.76 15.66 -32.49
CA GLY A 386 -21.67 15.90 -33.91
C GLY A 386 -21.24 14.75 -34.82
N ILE A 387 -20.87 13.57 -34.24
CA ILE A 387 -20.36 12.47 -35.07
C ILE A 387 -21.17 11.20 -34.80
N SER A 388 -22.16 10.96 -35.68
CA SER A 388 -22.85 9.67 -35.78
C SER A 388 -21.89 8.56 -36.20
N ALA A 389 -22.24 7.29 -35.89
CA ALA A 389 -21.51 6.06 -36.27
C ALA A 389 -21.21 5.92 -37.80
N GLU A 390 -21.50 6.93 -38.60
CA GLU A 390 -21.26 6.99 -40.03
C GLU A 390 -19.84 7.38 -40.45
N ASN A 391 -18.93 7.70 -39.49
CA ASN A 391 -17.55 8.17 -39.76
C ASN A 391 -16.45 7.26 -39.18
N GLU A 392 -16.69 5.96 -39.08
CA GLU A 392 -15.57 5.03 -38.86
C GLU A 392 -14.84 4.77 -40.19
N HIS A 393 -13.60 5.21 -40.29
CA HIS A 393 -12.76 5.06 -41.48
C HIS A 393 -12.15 3.66 -41.61
N ILE A 394 -11.98 2.95 -40.51
CA ILE A 394 -11.28 1.65 -40.46
C ILE A 394 -12.17 0.60 -39.79
N HIS A 395 -12.44 -0.50 -40.52
CA HIS A 395 -13.20 -1.64 -40.00
C HIS A 395 -12.43 -2.95 -40.15
N LEU A 396 -12.51 -3.83 -39.14
CA LEU A 396 -12.01 -5.19 -39.24
C LEU A 396 -12.99 -6.07 -40.06
N VAL A 397 -12.52 -6.54 -41.21
CA VAL A 397 -13.32 -7.44 -42.06
C VAL A 397 -13.07 -8.89 -41.71
N ALA A 398 -11.78 -9.29 -41.60
CA ALA A 398 -11.38 -10.64 -41.23
C ALA A 398 -10.00 -10.63 -40.55
N MET A 399 -9.82 -11.55 -39.64
CA MET A 399 -8.52 -11.79 -39.01
C MET A 399 -8.30 -13.29 -38.81
N ARG A 400 -7.09 -13.74 -39.10
CA ARG A 400 -6.61 -15.08 -38.78
C ARG A 400 -5.28 -14.95 -38.05
N VAL A 401 -5.18 -15.54 -36.87
CA VAL A 401 -3.95 -15.59 -36.09
C VAL A 401 -3.57 -17.04 -35.85
N CYS A 402 -2.32 -17.37 -36.10
CA CYS A 402 -1.74 -18.69 -35.84
C CYS A 402 -0.65 -18.55 -34.78
N SER A 403 -0.75 -19.37 -33.73
CA SER A 403 0.27 -19.46 -32.67
C SER A 403 0.47 -20.92 -32.33
N GLU A 404 1.70 -21.41 -32.45
CA GLU A 404 2.09 -22.77 -32.13
C GLU A 404 3.32 -22.74 -31.19
N THR A 405 3.37 -23.67 -30.25
CA THR A 405 4.46 -23.72 -29.27
C THR A 405 5.81 -23.93 -29.98
N GLY A 406 6.73 -22.98 -29.84
CA GLY A 406 8.05 -23.00 -30.44
C GLY A 406 8.15 -22.30 -31.80
N GLU A 407 7.06 -21.83 -32.37
CA GLU A 407 7.01 -21.02 -33.59
C GLU A 407 6.68 -19.55 -33.30
N THR A 408 7.06 -18.66 -34.21
CA THR A 408 6.72 -17.25 -34.11
C THR A 408 5.24 -17.04 -34.47
N PRO A 409 4.44 -16.43 -33.62
CA PRO A 409 3.05 -16.11 -33.92
C PRO A 409 2.90 -15.25 -35.17
N HIS A 410 1.93 -15.59 -36.01
CA HIS A 410 1.67 -14.95 -37.28
C HIS A 410 0.23 -14.52 -37.39
N ALA A 411 -0.02 -13.29 -37.87
CA ALA A 411 -1.36 -12.74 -38.08
C ALA A 411 -1.56 -12.28 -39.52
N ASN A 412 -2.74 -12.62 -40.08
CA ASN A 412 -3.27 -12.08 -41.33
C ASN A 412 -4.50 -11.25 -41.01
N VAL A 413 -4.54 -9.99 -41.41
CA VAL A 413 -5.69 -9.09 -41.25
C VAL A 413 -6.21 -8.60 -42.58
N THR A 414 -7.52 -8.46 -42.67
CA THR A 414 -8.22 -7.76 -43.76
C THR A 414 -8.96 -6.60 -43.12
N LEU A 415 -8.62 -5.39 -43.51
CA LEU A 415 -9.27 -4.15 -43.06
C LEU A 415 -9.99 -3.51 -44.22
N ASN A 416 -11.16 -2.90 -43.95
CA ASN A 416 -11.77 -1.94 -44.83
C ASN A 416 -11.37 -0.54 -44.36
N VAL A 417 -10.71 0.21 -45.21
CA VAL A 417 -10.28 1.59 -44.95
C VAL A 417 -10.94 2.48 -45.99
N ASP A 418 -11.86 3.39 -45.57
CA ASP A 418 -12.61 4.29 -46.43
C ASP A 418 -13.34 3.59 -47.60
N GLY A 419 -13.79 2.34 -47.37
CA GLY A 419 -14.53 1.55 -48.37
C GLY A 419 -13.66 0.62 -49.22
N GLU A 420 -12.31 0.66 -49.10
CA GLU A 420 -11.38 -0.24 -49.81
C GLU A 420 -10.85 -1.32 -48.89
N GLU A 421 -10.77 -2.57 -49.39
CA GLU A 421 -10.19 -3.68 -48.63
C GLU A 421 -8.67 -3.76 -48.78
N HIS A 422 -8.00 -3.76 -47.66
CA HIS A 422 -6.54 -3.92 -47.54
C HIS A 422 -6.21 -5.18 -46.75
N LYS A 423 -5.17 -5.90 -47.20
CA LYS A 423 -4.67 -7.10 -46.55
C LYS A 423 -3.23 -6.93 -46.14
N ALA A 424 -2.90 -7.35 -44.93
CA ALA A 424 -1.54 -7.38 -44.43
C ALA A 424 -1.30 -8.60 -43.56
N GLU A 425 -0.04 -8.98 -43.42
CA GLU A 425 0.40 -10.08 -42.58
C GLU A 425 1.67 -9.68 -41.82
N ALA A 426 1.77 -10.09 -40.57
CA ALA A 426 2.93 -9.82 -39.76
C ALA A 426 3.20 -10.92 -38.73
N ASP A 427 4.50 -11.06 -38.41
CA ASP A 427 4.95 -11.86 -37.27
C ASP A 427 5.09 -10.98 -36.03
N GLY A 428 4.88 -11.58 -34.84
CA GLY A 428 4.98 -10.86 -33.58
C GLY A 428 5.52 -11.70 -32.43
N GLY A 429 5.86 -11.04 -31.32
CA GLY A 429 6.29 -11.69 -30.09
C GLY A 429 5.17 -12.47 -29.36
N GLY A 430 3.92 -12.28 -29.81
CA GLY A 430 2.71 -12.98 -29.35
C GLY A 430 1.56 -12.76 -30.32
N PRO A 431 0.42 -13.47 -30.16
CA PRO A 431 -0.75 -13.38 -31.07
C PRO A 431 -1.29 -11.95 -31.22
N VAL A 432 -1.36 -11.20 -30.13
CA VAL A 432 -1.83 -9.80 -30.11
C VAL A 432 -0.81 -8.87 -30.79
N ASP A 433 0.48 -9.03 -30.51
CA ASP A 433 1.54 -8.23 -31.15
C ASP A 433 1.56 -8.45 -32.67
N ALA A 434 1.43 -9.71 -33.11
CA ALA A 434 1.32 -10.03 -34.54
C ALA A 434 0.11 -9.33 -35.20
N ALA A 435 -1.05 -9.34 -34.52
CA ALA A 435 -2.26 -8.67 -35.01
C ALA A 435 -2.07 -7.15 -35.09
N PHE A 436 -1.51 -6.51 -34.06
CA PHE A 436 -1.27 -5.06 -34.06
C PHE A 436 -0.28 -4.64 -35.15
N ARG A 437 0.81 -5.40 -35.33
CA ARG A 437 1.79 -5.16 -36.41
C ARG A 437 1.17 -5.29 -37.79
N ALA A 438 0.30 -6.28 -38.00
CA ALA A 438 -0.39 -6.44 -39.29
C ALA A 438 -1.35 -5.27 -39.54
N ILE A 439 -2.05 -4.76 -38.53
CA ILE A 439 -2.90 -3.56 -38.63
C ILE A 439 -2.06 -2.34 -38.97
N GLU A 440 -0.92 -2.13 -38.31
CA GLU A 440 -0.04 -0.99 -38.56
C GLU A 440 0.61 -1.02 -39.97
N GLN A 441 0.82 -2.18 -40.57
CA GLN A 441 1.29 -2.24 -41.98
C GLN A 441 0.29 -1.65 -42.97
N VAL A 442 -1.01 -1.65 -42.61
CA VAL A 442 -2.07 -1.04 -43.45
C VAL A 442 -2.20 0.45 -43.16
N ILE A 443 -2.20 0.81 -41.86
CA ILE A 443 -2.59 2.16 -41.42
C ILE A 443 -1.39 3.10 -41.29
N ASP A 444 -0.21 2.57 -40.96
CA ASP A 444 1.02 3.34 -40.69
C ASP A 444 0.77 4.56 -39.80
N SER A 445 0.13 4.28 -38.67
CA SER A 445 -0.40 5.35 -37.80
C SER A 445 0.71 6.20 -37.17
N GLY A 446 1.88 5.63 -36.94
CA GLY A 446 2.97 6.24 -36.19
C GLY A 446 2.60 6.55 -34.74
N ALA A 447 1.57 5.90 -34.20
CA ALA A 447 1.15 6.06 -32.81
C ALA A 447 1.86 5.07 -31.89
N GLU A 448 2.14 5.50 -30.66
CA GLU A 448 2.73 4.67 -29.62
C GLU A 448 1.65 4.08 -28.72
N LEU A 449 1.74 2.76 -28.43
CA LEU A 449 0.86 2.07 -27.49
C LEU A 449 1.35 2.30 -26.06
N LEU A 450 0.61 3.08 -25.26
CA LEU A 450 0.96 3.41 -23.86
C LEU A 450 0.38 2.42 -22.85
N LEU A 451 -0.78 1.81 -23.14
CA LEU A 451 -1.46 0.88 -22.24
C LEU A 451 -2.17 -0.21 -23.04
N TYR A 452 -2.05 -1.43 -22.56
CA TYR A 452 -2.86 -2.56 -22.98
C TYR A 452 -3.41 -3.25 -21.73
N SER A 453 -4.73 -3.29 -21.57
CA SER A 453 -5.41 -3.88 -20.41
C SER A 453 -6.52 -4.81 -20.87
N VAL A 454 -6.61 -5.96 -20.18
CA VAL A 454 -7.62 -6.99 -20.43
C VAL A 454 -8.43 -7.22 -19.18
N ASN A 455 -9.74 -7.09 -19.27
CA ASN A 455 -10.67 -7.33 -18.18
C ASN A 455 -11.72 -8.38 -18.59
N ASN A 456 -12.11 -9.27 -17.69
CA ASN A 456 -13.20 -10.21 -17.92
C ASN A 456 -14.53 -9.55 -17.58
N ILE A 457 -15.48 -9.56 -18.52
CA ILE A 457 -16.83 -9.03 -18.31
C ILE A 457 -17.75 -10.10 -17.70
N THR A 458 -17.59 -11.35 -18.12
CA THR A 458 -18.40 -12.48 -17.67
C THR A 458 -17.52 -13.60 -17.10
N SER A 459 -18.12 -14.57 -16.41
CA SER A 459 -17.42 -15.74 -15.87
C SER A 459 -17.77 -17.01 -16.66
N GLY A 460 -16.81 -17.92 -16.83
CA GLY A 460 -16.98 -19.17 -17.56
C GLY A 460 -15.92 -19.36 -18.66
N THR A 461 -15.97 -20.50 -19.35
CA THR A 461 -15.01 -20.82 -20.45
C THR A 461 -15.29 -20.04 -21.74
N ASP A 462 -16.48 -19.46 -21.85
CA ASP A 462 -16.97 -18.59 -22.93
C ASP A 462 -17.08 -17.13 -22.47
N ALA A 463 -16.32 -16.77 -21.44
CA ALA A 463 -16.31 -15.41 -20.88
C ALA A 463 -15.93 -14.38 -21.95
N GLN A 464 -16.71 -13.32 -22.03
CA GLN A 464 -16.40 -12.17 -22.88
C GLN A 464 -15.30 -11.35 -22.22
N GLY A 465 -14.20 -11.13 -22.94
CA GLY A 465 -13.10 -10.27 -22.54
C GLY A 465 -13.28 -8.86 -23.10
N GLU A 466 -13.07 -7.85 -22.27
CA GLU A 466 -12.93 -6.46 -22.69
C GLU A 466 -11.46 -6.07 -22.75
N VAL A 467 -11.06 -5.46 -23.84
CA VAL A 467 -9.72 -4.92 -24.03
C VAL A 467 -9.78 -3.41 -24.13
N THR A 468 -8.96 -2.74 -23.35
CA THR A 468 -8.70 -1.30 -23.46
C THR A 468 -7.27 -1.07 -23.91
N VAL A 469 -7.10 -0.28 -24.97
CA VAL A 469 -5.80 0.22 -25.41
C VAL A 469 -5.74 1.74 -25.25
N ARG A 470 -4.56 2.25 -24.91
CA ARG A 470 -4.27 3.69 -24.91
C ARG A 470 -3.15 3.95 -25.86
N MET A 471 -3.34 4.86 -26.80
CA MET A 471 -2.36 5.20 -27.82
C MET A 471 -2.08 6.71 -27.81
N GLU A 472 -0.84 7.06 -28.15
CA GLU A 472 -0.41 8.46 -28.29
C GLU A 472 0.11 8.72 -29.71
N LYS A 473 -0.27 9.87 -30.27
CA LYS A 473 0.32 10.42 -31.49
C LYS A 473 0.44 11.94 -31.38
N SER A 474 1.65 12.46 -31.49
CA SER A 474 1.93 13.92 -31.50
C SER A 474 1.34 14.66 -30.29
N GLY A 475 1.43 14.08 -29.09
CA GLY A 475 0.88 14.64 -27.86
C GLY A 475 -0.63 14.43 -27.65
N ARG A 476 -1.31 13.79 -28.61
CA ARG A 476 -2.72 13.42 -28.49
C ARG A 476 -2.84 11.98 -27.98
N ILE A 477 -3.48 11.81 -26.82
CA ILE A 477 -3.73 10.49 -26.23
C ILE A 477 -5.20 10.11 -26.50
N VAL A 478 -5.42 8.87 -26.94
CA VAL A 478 -6.75 8.31 -27.19
C VAL A 478 -6.86 6.93 -26.55
N ASN A 479 -8.08 6.56 -26.14
CA ASN A 479 -8.40 5.22 -25.68
C ASN A 479 -9.27 4.53 -26.73
N GLY A 480 -8.93 3.26 -27.03
CA GLY A 480 -9.77 2.38 -27.84
C GLY A 480 -10.28 1.21 -27.00
N GLN A 481 -11.44 0.70 -27.33
CA GLN A 481 -12.05 -0.43 -26.65
C GLN A 481 -12.61 -1.43 -27.63
N GLY A 482 -12.53 -2.71 -27.22
CA GLY A 482 -13.12 -3.82 -27.97
C GLY A 482 -13.50 -4.95 -27.01
N ALA A 483 -14.61 -5.60 -27.29
CA ALA A 483 -15.07 -6.75 -26.53
C ALA A 483 -15.39 -7.90 -27.48
N ASP A 484 -14.96 -9.10 -27.09
CA ASP A 484 -15.24 -10.34 -27.82
C ASP A 484 -14.99 -11.53 -26.87
N THR A 485 -15.52 -12.72 -27.26
CA THR A 485 -15.17 -13.99 -26.60
C THR A 485 -13.76 -14.45 -26.95
N ASP A 486 -13.22 -14.02 -28.08
CA ASP A 486 -11.81 -14.19 -28.45
C ASP A 486 -11.04 -12.91 -28.09
N ILE A 487 -10.12 -13.05 -27.15
CA ILE A 487 -9.34 -11.92 -26.63
C ILE A 487 -8.44 -11.27 -27.70
N VAL A 488 -8.02 -12.01 -28.72
CA VAL A 488 -7.20 -11.47 -29.82
C VAL A 488 -8.07 -10.63 -30.74
N ILE A 489 -9.29 -11.06 -30.99
CA ILE A 489 -10.29 -10.27 -31.75
C ILE A 489 -10.69 -9.01 -30.95
N ALA A 490 -10.95 -9.15 -29.64
CA ALA A 490 -11.22 -8.01 -28.77
C ALA A 490 -10.08 -6.97 -28.81
N SER A 491 -8.82 -7.45 -28.79
CA SER A 491 -7.63 -6.60 -28.88
C SER A 491 -7.54 -5.86 -30.21
N ALA A 492 -7.78 -6.54 -31.34
CA ALA A 492 -7.79 -5.91 -32.66
C ALA A 492 -8.89 -4.86 -32.79
N LYS A 493 -10.11 -5.14 -32.27
CA LYS A 493 -11.22 -4.18 -32.22
C LYS A 493 -10.86 -2.94 -31.40
N ALA A 494 -10.25 -3.13 -30.21
CA ALA A 494 -9.81 -2.02 -29.36
C ALA A 494 -8.76 -1.15 -30.07
N TYR A 495 -7.80 -1.77 -30.73
CA TYR A 495 -6.74 -1.07 -31.45
C TYR A 495 -7.29 -0.25 -32.63
N ILE A 496 -8.16 -0.84 -33.45
CA ILE A 496 -8.83 -0.16 -34.57
C ILE A 496 -9.71 1.00 -34.08
N ASN A 497 -10.42 0.82 -32.96
CA ASN A 497 -11.21 1.89 -32.36
C ASN A 497 -10.34 3.09 -31.93
N ALA A 498 -9.15 2.84 -31.37
CA ALA A 498 -8.19 3.90 -31.07
C ALA A 498 -7.66 4.58 -32.34
N LEU A 499 -7.32 3.79 -33.38
CA LEU A 499 -6.85 4.31 -34.66
C LEU A 499 -7.88 5.21 -35.35
N ASN A 500 -9.15 4.82 -35.39
CA ASN A 500 -10.22 5.65 -35.89
C ASN A 500 -10.28 7.02 -35.21
N LYS A 501 -10.05 7.06 -33.89
CA LYS A 501 -9.99 8.31 -33.13
C LYS A 501 -8.73 9.15 -33.44
N ILE A 502 -7.60 8.51 -33.78
CA ILE A 502 -6.35 9.19 -34.14
C ILE A 502 -6.41 9.79 -35.54
N VAL A 503 -7.01 9.06 -36.49
CA VAL A 503 -7.06 9.43 -37.91
C VAL A 503 -8.14 10.46 -38.18
N SER A 504 -9.26 10.47 -37.42
CA SER A 504 -10.33 11.45 -37.60
C SER A 504 -9.82 12.88 -37.37
N PRO A 505 -9.95 13.79 -38.36
CA PRO A 505 -9.53 15.18 -38.22
C PRO A 505 -10.48 15.90 -37.26
N VAL A 506 -10.08 16.10 -36.02
CA VAL A 506 -10.72 17.05 -35.11
C VAL A 506 -10.12 18.42 -35.41
N GLU A 507 -10.81 19.25 -36.16
CA GLU A 507 -10.51 20.68 -36.24
C GLU A 507 -10.69 21.28 -34.84
N ARG A 508 -9.58 21.56 -34.15
CA ARG A 508 -9.59 22.39 -32.93
C ARG A 508 -9.48 23.84 -33.38
N GLU A 509 -10.57 24.58 -33.35
CA GLU A 509 -10.45 26.03 -33.18
C GLU A 509 -9.91 26.31 -31.79
N HIS A 510 -8.66 26.83 -31.75
CA HIS A 510 -8.05 27.26 -30.51
C HIS A 510 -8.82 28.49 -29.98
N PRO A 511 -9.37 28.50 -28.75
CA PRO A 511 -10.16 29.62 -28.23
C PRO A 511 -9.43 30.97 -28.16
N GLN A 512 -8.13 31.00 -28.42
CA GLN A 512 -7.29 32.23 -28.46
C GLN A 512 -6.97 32.74 -29.88
N ALA A 513 -7.52 32.15 -30.93
CA ALA A 513 -7.31 32.63 -32.31
C ALA A 513 -8.45 33.51 -32.87
N ALA A 514 -9.42 33.87 -32.04
CA ALA A 514 -10.60 34.68 -32.47
C ALA A 514 -10.45 36.17 -32.17
N ASP A 515 -9.26 36.68 -31.87
CA ASP A 515 -8.99 38.11 -31.73
C ASP A 515 -7.60 38.47 -32.29
N VAL A 516 -7.47 38.58 -33.60
CA VAL A 516 -6.55 39.52 -34.30
C VAL A 516 -7.22 40.02 -35.55
#